data_e31abaee89375828fe976071797946c2
#
_entry.id   e31abaee89375828fe976071797946c2
#
_cell.length_a   1.000
_cell.length_b   1.000
_cell.length_c   1.000
_cell.angle_alpha   90.00
_cell.angle_beta   90.00
_cell.angle_gamma   90.00
#
_symmetry.space_group_name_H-M   'P 1'
#
loop_
_entity.id
_entity.type
_entity.pdbx_description
1 polymer ?
#
loop_
_entity_poly.entity_id
_entity_poly.type
_entity_poly.pdbx_seq_one_letter_code
_entity_poly.pdbx_strand_id
1 'polypeptide(L)'
;LESVLDDKPLEEREEGQEVSPSTIVLTKGKVVDELYDALIGAEVGQQIETVAQMPEDHANEEVSGKQVTFKVQVDTIQERILPEWEELPVLENFEGTLEELRAKTRKELEESAKNIGERNLLDSYIQNLVEATDYDVPDALIHERAHDMLHEQGAQFERYGITLDQMLQYRGKSHDEAVEELVPEAEQQLKTTLALQEVVKKEQLTVDPEELTAEIDRLVGEYESEEEKLNARQALSTQLLSQVANMVLDRKLRDRIVAIAQGEAPELSSEAPAEAAEEAPASE
;
A
#
# COMPACT_ATOMS: atom_id res chain seq x y z
N LEU A 1 26.81 20.54 -0.64
CA LEU A 1 25.94 21.52 0.01
C LEU A 1 26.13 21.43 1.51
N GLU A 2 26.36 22.53 2.18
CA GLU A 2 26.39 22.62 3.63
C GLU A 2 25.38 23.70 4.06
N SER A 3 24.53 23.36 5.02
CA SER A 3 23.54 24.29 5.59
C SER A 3 23.90 24.62 7.02
N VAL A 4 23.88 25.91 7.34
CA VAL A 4 24.30 26.46 8.64
C VAL A 4 23.17 27.32 9.18
N LEU A 5 22.77 27.07 10.43
CA LEU A 5 21.81 27.88 11.18
C LEU A 5 22.52 28.48 12.42
N ASP A 6 22.46 29.79 12.61
CA ASP A 6 23.07 30.49 13.74
C ASP A 6 24.55 30.12 13.99
N ASP A 7 25.35 30.05 12.91
CA ASP A 7 26.76 29.61 12.90
C ASP A 7 27.01 28.16 13.32
N LYS A 8 25.96 27.34 13.40
CA LYS A 8 26.07 25.87 13.64
C LYS A 8 25.63 25.09 12.42
N PRO A 9 26.39 24.10 11.98
CA PRO A 9 25.95 23.20 10.90
C PRO A 9 24.70 22.45 11.34
N LEU A 10 23.69 22.38 10.45
CA LEU A 10 22.43 21.64 10.68
C LEU A 10 22.62 20.13 10.71
N GLU A 11 23.70 19.62 10.11
CA GLU A 11 24.09 18.23 10.20
C GLU A 11 25.32 18.13 11.10
N GLU A 12 25.23 17.36 12.20
CA GLU A 12 26.38 17.01 13.03
C GLU A 12 27.31 16.11 12.22
N ARG A 13 28.55 16.57 11.99
CA ARG A 13 29.56 15.81 11.27
C ARG A 13 30.75 15.55 12.19
N GLU A 14 31.30 14.35 12.11
CA GLU A 14 32.60 14.04 12.75
C GLU A 14 33.72 14.80 12.03
N GLU A 15 34.67 15.33 12.77
CA GLU A 15 35.84 16.05 12.22
C GLU A 15 36.59 15.14 11.22
N GLY A 16 36.58 15.54 9.94
CA GLY A 16 37.28 14.83 8.86
C GLY A 16 36.37 14.07 7.90
N GLN A 17 35.06 14.09 8.07
CA GLN A 17 34.15 13.49 7.12
C GLN A 17 33.94 14.40 5.89
N GLU A 18 34.33 13.91 4.70
CA GLU A 18 34.11 14.63 3.45
C GLU A 18 32.62 14.74 3.14
N VAL A 19 32.23 15.90 2.63
CA VAL A 19 30.84 16.16 2.18
C VAL A 19 30.54 15.26 0.99
N SER A 20 29.59 14.33 1.14
CA SER A 20 29.14 13.53 0.01
C SER A 20 28.49 14.45 -1.05
N PRO A 21 28.93 14.40 -2.32
CA PRO A 21 28.34 15.23 -3.35
C PRO A 21 26.89 14.83 -3.58
N SER A 22 25.97 15.80 -3.53
CA SER A 22 24.56 15.59 -3.86
C SER A 22 24.22 16.24 -5.20
N THR A 23 23.49 15.54 -6.05
CA THR A 23 23.01 16.07 -7.32
C THR A 23 21.69 16.80 -7.11
N ILE A 24 21.68 18.09 -7.37
CA ILE A 24 20.49 18.95 -7.24
C ILE A 24 20.02 19.35 -8.64
N VAL A 25 18.75 19.10 -8.94
CA VAL A 25 18.12 19.61 -10.17
C VAL A 25 17.70 21.06 -9.94
N LEU A 26 18.43 21.99 -10.56
CA LEU A 26 18.19 23.41 -10.44
C LEU A 26 16.92 23.80 -11.22
N THR A 27 15.79 23.76 -10.54
CA THR A 27 14.47 24.10 -11.11
C THR A 27 13.76 25.03 -10.14
N LYS A 28 13.20 26.12 -10.65
CA LYS A 28 12.44 27.08 -9.85
C LYS A 28 11.27 26.38 -9.14
N GLY A 29 11.15 26.60 -7.83
CA GLY A 29 10.13 25.98 -6.97
C GLY A 29 10.50 24.59 -6.41
N LYS A 30 11.62 23.97 -6.82
CA LYS A 30 12.18 22.76 -6.18
C LYS A 30 13.32 23.07 -5.22
N VAL A 31 13.92 24.22 -5.38
CA VAL A 31 15.00 24.75 -4.54
C VAL A 31 14.53 26.12 -4.07
N VAL A 32 14.95 26.54 -2.89
CA VAL A 32 14.63 27.88 -2.34
C VAL A 32 15.06 28.94 -3.32
N ASP A 33 14.23 29.95 -3.55
CA ASP A 33 14.44 30.93 -4.63
C ASP A 33 15.79 31.65 -4.51
N GLU A 34 16.23 32.00 -3.32
CA GLU A 34 17.52 32.66 -3.08
C GLU A 34 18.71 31.76 -3.45
N LEU A 35 18.60 30.45 -3.18
CA LEU A 35 19.64 29.48 -3.57
C LEU A 35 19.61 29.23 -5.08
N TYR A 36 18.42 29.17 -5.67
CA TYR A 36 18.26 29.07 -7.12
C TYR A 36 18.93 30.24 -7.83
N ASP A 37 18.63 31.47 -7.42
CA ASP A 37 19.18 32.69 -8.03
C ASP A 37 20.71 32.80 -7.84
N ALA A 38 21.22 32.35 -6.70
CA ALA A 38 22.66 32.37 -6.42
C ALA A 38 23.44 31.34 -7.24
N LEU A 39 22.80 30.21 -7.63
CA LEU A 39 23.43 29.15 -8.42
C LEU A 39 23.32 29.38 -9.93
N ILE A 40 22.46 30.29 -10.39
CA ILE A 40 22.40 30.64 -11.82
C ILE A 40 23.67 31.34 -12.26
N GLY A 41 24.36 30.78 -13.24
CA GLY A 41 25.60 31.31 -13.77
C GLY A 41 26.85 30.93 -13.00
N ALA A 42 26.73 30.03 -12.02
CA ALA A 42 27.87 29.50 -11.28
C ALA A 42 28.77 28.64 -12.17
N GLU A 43 30.07 28.65 -11.89
CA GLU A 43 31.09 27.85 -12.59
C GLU A 43 31.56 26.66 -11.73
N VAL A 44 32.06 25.63 -12.39
CA VAL A 44 32.65 24.46 -11.69
C VAL A 44 33.84 24.90 -10.82
N GLY A 45 33.86 24.46 -9.57
CA GLY A 45 34.86 24.84 -8.56
C GLY A 45 34.53 26.10 -7.78
N GLN A 46 33.45 26.80 -8.11
CA GLN A 46 33.03 28.02 -7.40
C GLN A 46 32.40 27.67 -6.05
N GLN A 47 32.77 28.44 -5.03
CA GLN A 47 32.10 28.42 -3.72
C GLN A 47 31.12 29.59 -3.63
N ILE A 48 29.90 29.29 -3.26
CA ILE A 48 28.79 30.25 -3.15
C ILE A 48 28.22 30.19 -1.75
N GLU A 49 28.03 31.32 -1.13
CA GLU A 49 27.35 31.44 0.15
C GLU A 49 26.11 32.30 -0.04
N THR A 50 24.95 31.81 0.33
CA THR A 50 23.68 32.52 0.24
C THR A 50 22.84 32.29 1.46
N VAL A 51 22.01 33.26 1.82
CA VAL A 51 21.08 33.18 2.96
C VAL A 51 19.68 33.10 2.40
N ALA A 52 18.96 32.08 2.79
CA ALA A 52 17.57 31.87 2.37
C ALA A 52 16.63 31.86 3.58
N GLN A 53 15.42 32.40 3.38
CA GLN A 53 14.35 32.35 4.35
C GLN A 53 13.56 31.08 4.15
N MET A 54 13.56 30.19 5.15
CA MET A 54 12.79 28.95 5.06
C MET A 54 11.29 29.21 5.26
N PRO A 55 10.40 28.50 4.54
CA PRO A 55 8.96 28.61 4.71
C PRO A 55 8.52 28.22 6.13
N GLU A 56 7.40 28.80 6.60
CA GLU A 56 6.84 28.50 7.93
C GLU A 56 6.25 27.09 8.02
N ASP A 57 5.91 26.46 6.88
CA ASP A 57 5.37 25.10 6.75
C ASP A 57 6.44 24.04 6.44
N HIS A 58 7.72 24.37 6.67
CA HIS A 58 8.80 23.42 6.41
C HIS A 58 8.73 22.21 7.34
N ALA A 59 8.94 20.99 6.78
CA ALA A 59 8.83 19.72 7.50
C ALA A 59 9.77 19.57 8.70
N ASN A 60 10.89 20.29 8.70
CA ASN A 60 11.81 20.35 9.84
C ASN A 60 11.52 21.63 10.66
N GLU A 61 10.99 21.43 11.88
CA GLU A 61 10.65 22.52 12.82
C GLU A 61 11.86 23.37 13.26
N GLU A 62 13.08 22.81 13.22
CA GLU A 62 14.29 23.53 13.62
C GLU A 62 14.66 24.68 12.68
N VAL A 63 14.30 24.56 11.41
CA VAL A 63 14.59 25.54 10.36
C VAL A 63 13.36 26.30 9.88
N SER A 64 12.17 25.85 10.25
CA SER A 64 10.89 26.48 9.87
C SER A 64 10.86 27.97 10.25
N GLY A 65 10.58 28.83 9.27
CA GLY A 65 10.52 30.30 9.45
C GLY A 65 11.83 30.98 9.77
N LYS A 66 12.99 30.29 9.75
CA LYS A 66 14.29 30.87 10.07
C LYS A 66 15.13 31.14 8.83
N GLN A 67 16.15 31.99 9.02
CA GLN A 67 17.17 32.22 7.99
C GLN A 67 18.24 31.15 8.09
N VAL A 68 18.49 30.46 6.97
CA VAL A 68 19.52 29.43 6.86
C VAL A 68 20.57 29.88 5.85
N THR A 69 21.83 29.81 6.25
CA THR A 69 22.96 30.08 5.37
C THR A 69 23.38 28.83 4.67
N PHE A 70 23.37 28.85 3.34
CA PHE A 70 23.82 27.75 2.50
C PHE A 70 25.23 28.04 1.96
N LYS A 71 26.14 27.12 2.21
CA LYS A 71 27.49 27.12 1.63
C LYS A 71 27.57 25.98 0.60
N VAL A 72 27.69 26.35 -0.65
CA VAL A 72 27.68 25.41 -1.78
C VAL A 72 29.00 25.47 -2.50
N GLN A 73 29.62 24.32 -2.70
CA GLN A 73 30.72 24.16 -3.65
C GLN A 73 30.18 23.44 -4.89
N VAL A 74 30.39 24.02 -6.04
CA VAL A 74 29.95 23.46 -7.33
C VAL A 74 31.03 22.53 -7.86
N ASP A 75 30.84 21.23 -7.71
CA ASP A 75 31.81 20.24 -8.17
C ASP A 75 31.63 19.88 -9.64
N THR A 76 30.37 19.75 -10.08
CA THR A 76 30.02 19.40 -11.46
C THR A 76 28.76 20.14 -11.90
N ILE A 77 28.70 20.47 -13.17
CA ILE A 77 27.49 21.00 -13.80
C ILE A 77 27.11 20.05 -14.93
N GLN A 78 25.88 19.58 -14.90
CA GLN A 78 25.33 18.67 -15.92
C GLN A 78 24.12 19.33 -16.56
N GLU A 79 24.03 19.25 -17.87
CA GLU A 79 22.85 19.65 -18.61
C GLU A 79 21.91 18.46 -18.76
N ARG A 80 20.64 18.66 -18.42
CA ARG A 80 19.62 17.65 -18.65
C ARG A 80 19.10 17.75 -20.07
N ILE A 81 19.57 16.87 -20.93
CA ILE A 81 19.05 16.72 -22.30
C ILE A 81 17.83 15.80 -22.23
N LEU A 82 16.67 16.33 -22.61
CA LEU A 82 15.45 15.52 -22.73
C LEU A 82 15.39 14.93 -24.14
N PRO A 83 14.99 13.65 -24.29
CA PRO A 83 14.77 13.05 -25.58
C PRO A 83 13.60 13.72 -26.30
N GLU A 84 13.60 13.67 -27.62
CA GLU A 84 12.46 14.08 -28.45
C GLU A 84 11.30 13.10 -28.19
N TRP A 85 10.07 13.61 -28.35
CA TRP A 85 8.87 12.78 -28.08
C TRP A 85 8.82 11.52 -28.95
N GLU A 86 9.31 11.60 -30.17
CA GLU A 86 9.37 10.50 -31.14
C GLU A 86 10.33 9.39 -30.73
N GLU A 87 11.27 9.67 -29.84
CA GLU A 87 12.26 8.70 -29.34
C GLU A 87 11.74 7.92 -28.12
N LEU A 88 10.67 8.39 -27.45
CA LEU A 88 10.14 7.77 -26.25
C LEU A 88 9.76 6.29 -26.41
N PRO A 89 9.11 5.84 -27.51
CA PRO A 89 8.79 4.42 -27.66
C PRO A 89 10.04 3.53 -27.62
N VAL A 90 11.14 3.99 -28.23
CA VAL A 90 12.41 3.23 -28.25
C VAL A 90 13.05 3.20 -26.87
N LEU A 91 13.02 4.31 -26.15
CA LEU A 91 13.59 4.42 -24.80
C LEU A 91 12.82 3.58 -23.79
N GLU A 92 11.49 3.48 -23.93
CA GLU A 92 10.61 2.65 -23.12
C GLU A 92 10.56 1.18 -23.59
N ASN A 93 11.38 0.78 -24.56
CA ASN A 93 11.35 -0.55 -25.20
C ASN A 93 9.94 -0.95 -25.67
N PHE A 94 9.18 0.02 -26.17
CA PHE A 94 7.84 -0.19 -26.68
C PHE A 94 7.88 -0.40 -28.19
N GLU A 95 7.37 -1.54 -28.65
CA GLU A 95 7.23 -1.85 -30.08
C GLU A 95 5.97 -1.18 -30.63
N GLY A 96 6.09 0.07 -31.07
CA GLY A 96 4.95 0.83 -31.60
C GLY A 96 5.26 2.30 -31.80
N THR A 97 4.25 3.05 -32.19
CA THR A 97 4.33 4.49 -32.40
C THR A 97 4.16 5.27 -31.11
N LEU A 98 4.52 6.54 -31.09
CA LEU A 98 4.28 7.44 -29.96
C LEU A 98 2.76 7.55 -29.62
N GLU A 99 1.89 7.51 -30.65
CA GLU A 99 0.44 7.56 -30.41
C GLU A 99 -0.07 6.31 -29.73
N GLU A 100 0.42 5.15 -30.09
CA GLU A 100 0.10 3.88 -29.45
C GLU A 100 0.62 3.83 -28.00
N LEU A 101 1.84 4.31 -27.76
CA LEU A 101 2.38 4.43 -26.41
C LEU A 101 1.51 5.35 -25.53
N ARG A 102 1.11 6.50 -26.06
CA ARG A 102 0.21 7.42 -25.35
C ARG A 102 -1.17 6.80 -25.07
N ALA A 103 -1.72 6.07 -26.02
CA ALA A 103 -3.00 5.39 -25.85
C ALA A 103 -2.90 4.29 -24.79
N LYS A 104 -1.82 3.51 -24.81
CA LYS A 104 -1.54 2.49 -23.79
C LYS A 104 -1.40 3.10 -22.40
N THR A 105 -0.54 4.12 -22.25
CA THR A 105 -0.31 4.79 -20.96
C THR A 105 -1.60 5.44 -20.43
N ARG A 106 -2.40 6.04 -21.31
CA ARG A 106 -3.70 6.61 -20.91
C ARG A 106 -4.62 5.53 -20.38
N LYS A 107 -4.74 4.40 -21.09
CA LYS A 107 -5.55 3.27 -20.64
C LYS A 107 -5.08 2.73 -19.30
N GLU A 108 -3.79 2.56 -19.11
CA GLU A 108 -3.22 2.11 -17.83
C GLU A 108 -3.50 3.10 -16.68
N LEU A 109 -3.41 4.40 -16.96
CA LEU A 109 -3.74 5.44 -15.97
C LEU A 109 -5.25 5.47 -15.65
N GLU A 110 -6.11 5.30 -16.64
CA GLU A 110 -7.58 5.23 -16.46
C GLU A 110 -7.95 3.99 -15.63
N GLU A 111 -7.38 2.83 -15.93
CA GLU A 111 -7.56 1.59 -15.15
C GLU A 111 -7.03 1.75 -13.72
N SER A 112 -5.85 2.34 -13.55
CA SER A 112 -5.27 2.62 -12.23
C SER A 112 -6.13 3.60 -11.42
N ALA A 113 -6.59 4.68 -12.03
CA ALA A 113 -7.48 5.65 -11.40
C ALA A 113 -8.82 5.03 -10.98
N LYS A 114 -9.39 4.16 -11.84
CA LYS A 114 -10.60 3.40 -11.53
C LYS A 114 -10.38 2.49 -10.32
N ASN A 115 -9.30 1.69 -10.32
CA ASN A 115 -8.98 0.77 -9.24
C ASN A 115 -8.73 1.52 -7.90
N ILE A 116 -8.07 2.67 -7.94
CA ILE A 116 -7.89 3.53 -6.75
C ILE A 116 -9.24 4.07 -6.28
N GLY A 117 -10.07 4.55 -7.19
CA GLY A 117 -11.41 5.04 -6.88
C GLY A 117 -12.30 3.98 -6.22
N GLU A 118 -12.32 2.76 -6.78
CA GLU A 118 -13.07 1.63 -6.21
C GLU A 118 -12.54 1.21 -4.84
N ARG A 119 -11.22 1.23 -4.64
CA ARG A 119 -10.63 0.95 -3.33
C ARG A 119 -11.01 2.01 -2.29
N ASN A 120 -10.87 3.29 -2.62
CA ASN A 120 -11.24 4.37 -1.71
C ASN A 120 -12.74 4.34 -1.35
N LEU A 121 -13.59 3.99 -2.32
CA LEU A 121 -15.03 3.82 -2.11
C LEU A 121 -15.30 2.67 -1.13
N LEU A 122 -14.64 1.52 -1.34
CA LEU A 122 -14.76 0.36 -0.48
C LEU A 122 -14.28 0.66 0.94
N ASP A 123 -13.13 1.29 1.10
CA ASP A 123 -12.57 1.66 2.40
C ASP A 123 -13.51 2.62 3.16
N SER A 124 -14.03 3.64 2.46
CA SER A 124 -14.99 4.58 3.04
C SER A 124 -16.31 3.90 3.43
N TYR A 125 -16.79 2.96 2.61
CA TYR A 125 -17.99 2.19 2.91
C TYR A 125 -17.80 1.33 4.16
N ILE A 126 -16.69 0.59 4.23
CA ILE A 126 -16.36 -0.26 5.37
C ILE A 126 -16.23 0.58 6.65
N GLN A 127 -15.53 1.71 6.59
CA GLN A 127 -15.39 2.60 7.74
C GLN A 127 -16.75 3.08 8.24
N ASN A 128 -17.60 3.60 7.35
CA ASN A 128 -18.94 4.06 7.70
C ASN A 128 -19.82 2.93 8.25
N LEU A 129 -19.71 1.72 7.69
CA LEU A 129 -20.44 0.55 8.15
C LEU A 129 -20.02 0.15 9.58
N VAL A 130 -18.72 0.15 9.86
CA VAL A 130 -18.17 -0.15 11.18
C VAL A 130 -18.60 0.91 12.19
N GLU A 131 -18.55 2.20 11.84
CA GLU A 131 -18.97 3.29 12.73
C GLU A 131 -20.48 3.30 13.02
N ALA A 132 -21.30 2.88 12.05
CA ALA A 132 -22.77 2.86 12.17
C ALA A 132 -23.32 1.61 12.84
N THR A 133 -22.47 0.62 13.15
CA THR A 133 -22.91 -0.66 13.72
C THR A 133 -22.51 -0.77 15.18
N ASP A 134 -23.45 -1.22 16.02
CA ASP A 134 -23.18 -1.55 17.42
C ASP A 134 -22.57 -2.97 17.52
N TYR A 135 -21.52 -3.11 18.29
CA TYR A 135 -20.80 -4.37 18.47
C TYR A 135 -20.76 -4.76 19.95
N ASP A 136 -20.93 -6.05 20.19
CA ASP A 136 -20.68 -6.68 21.49
C ASP A 136 -19.59 -7.73 21.30
N VAL A 137 -18.33 -7.29 21.31
CA VAL A 137 -17.16 -8.15 21.14
C VAL A 137 -16.51 -8.38 22.50
N PRO A 138 -16.43 -9.62 22.98
CA PRO A 138 -15.77 -9.93 24.24
C PRO A 138 -14.28 -9.60 24.20
N ASP A 139 -13.75 -8.98 25.26
CA ASP A 139 -12.32 -8.62 25.39
C ASP A 139 -11.38 -9.81 25.12
N ALA A 140 -11.80 -11.02 25.54
CA ALA A 140 -11.01 -12.23 25.31
C ALA A 140 -10.75 -12.52 23.82
N LEU A 141 -11.73 -12.26 22.94
CA LEU A 141 -11.56 -12.44 21.49
C LEU A 141 -10.65 -11.35 20.89
N ILE A 142 -10.73 -10.14 21.44
CA ILE A 142 -9.86 -9.05 20.98
C ILE A 142 -8.40 -9.36 21.33
N HIS A 143 -8.14 -9.82 22.56
CA HIS A 143 -6.80 -10.22 22.97
C HIS A 143 -6.28 -11.45 22.19
N GLU A 144 -7.13 -12.44 21.92
CA GLU A 144 -6.77 -13.59 21.09
C GLU A 144 -6.37 -13.13 19.69
N ARG A 145 -7.15 -12.24 19.06
CA ARG A 145 -6.79 -11.70 17.75
C ARG A 145 -5.49 -10.89 17.77
N ALA A 146 -5.26 -10.09 18.84
CA ALA A 146 -4.01 -9.35 19.00
C ALA A 146 -2.79 -10.28 19.10
N HIS A 147 -2.92 -11.40 19.81
CA HIS A 147 -1.90 -12.47 19.84
C HIS A 147 -1.64 -13.06 18.46
N ASP A 148 -2.69 -13.40 17.71
CA ASP A 148 -2.57 -13.93 16.35
C ASP A 148 -1.85 -12.94 15.44
N MET A 149 -2.20 -11.65 15.52
CA MET A 149 -1.55 -10.60 14.73
C MET A 149 -0.06 -10.48 15.06
N LEU A 150 0.32 -10.59 16.33
CA LEU A 150 1.73 -10.58 16.73
C LEU A 150 2.48 -11.79 16.15
N HIS A 151 1.87 -12.97 16.17
CA HIS A 151 2.43 -14.16 15.55
C HIS A 151 2.54 -14.06 14.03
N GLU A 152 1.52 -13.49 13.37
CA GLU A 152 1.55 -13.21 11.92
C GLU A 152 2.70 -12.25 11.57
N GLN A 153 2.90 -11.19 12.36
CA GLN A 153 4.06 -10.29 12.19
C GLN A 153 5.39 -11.06 12.39
N GLY A 154 5.50 -11.88 13.43
CA GLY A 154 6.69 -12.70 13.68
C GLY A 154 7.01 -13.64 12.52
N ALA A 155 6.01 -14.31 11.97
CA ALA A 155 6.17 -15.22 10.82
C ALA A 155 6.71 -14.54 9.55
N GLN A 156 6.45 -13.22 9.38
CA GLN A 156 7.05 -12.46 8.27
C GLN A 156 8.56 -12.28 8.46
N PHE A 157 9.01 -12.06 9.70
CA PHE A 157 10.44 -11.91 10.02
C PHE A 157 11.19 -13.25 10.02
N GLU A 158 10.51 -14.37 10.32
CA GLU A 158 11.12 -15.71 10.25
C GLU A 158 11.64 -16.05 8.86
N ARG A 159 11.03 -15.52 7.80
CA ARG A 159 11.53 -15.67 6.43
C ARG A 159 12.93 -15.06 6.23
N TYR A 160 13.30 -14.12 7.08
CA TYR A 160 14.63 -13.49 7.11
C TYR A 160 15.53 -14.05 8.23
N GLY A 161 15.09 -15.14 8.89
CA GLY A 161 15.83 -15.79 9.97
C GLY A 161 15.76 -15.06 11.31
N ILE A 162 14.85 -14.14 11.49
CA ILE A 162 14.63 -13.39 12.74
C ILE A 162 13.42 -13.99 13.46
N THR A 163 13.61 -14.51 14.67
CA THR A 163 12.51 -15.03 15.49
C THR A 163 11.67 -13.91 16.09
N LEU A 164 10.44 -14.20 16.49
CA LEU A 164 9.58 -13.26 17.21
C LEU A 164 10.25 -12.67 18.44
N ASP A 165 10.93 -13.50 19.25
CA ASP A 165 11.64 -13.06 20.44
C ASP A 165 12.78 -12.07 20.12
N GLN A 166 13.53 -12.33 19.05
CA GLN A 166 14.58 -11.42 18.59
C GLN A 166 14.01 -10.09 18.10
N MET A 167 12.89 -10.13 17.40
CA MET A 167 12.17 -8.92 16.96
C MET A 167 11.71 -8.08 18.15
N LEU A 168 11.11 -8.72 19.17
CA LEU A 168 10.65 -8.06 20.38
C LEU A 168 11.82 -7.48 21.18
N GLN A 169 12.93 -8.24 21.31
CA GLN A 169 14.14 -7.77 21.97
C GLN A 169 14.74 -6.55 21.28
N TYR A 170 14.76 -6.53 19.95
CA TYR A 170 15.25 -5.38 19.18
C TYR A 170 14.36 -4.13 19.40
N ARG A 171 13.03 -4.33 19.53
CA ARG A 171 12.08 -3.26 19.86
C ARG A 171 12.10 -2.85 21.34
N GLY A 172 12.79 -3.60 22.20
CA GLY A 172 12.83 -3.36 23.64
C GLY A 172 11.50 -3.59 24.35
N LYS A 173 10.65 -4.50 23.83
CA LYS A 173 9.30 -4.77 24.33
C LYS A 173 9.17 -6.22 24.78
N SER A 174 8.34 -6.42 25.81
CA SER A 174 7.87 -7.74 26.18
C SER A 174 6.78 -8.22 25.24
N HIS A 175 6.47 -9.51 25.28
CA HIS A 175 5.38 -10.10 24.51
C HIS A 175 4.04 -9.45 24.84
N ASP A 176 3.74 -9.28 26.14
CA ASP A 176 2.49 -8.70 26.62
C ASP A 176 2.33 -7.23 26.19
N GLU A 177 3.40 -6.43 26.27
CA GLU A 177 3.38 -5.05 25.79
C GLU A 177 3.14 -4.96 24.29
N ALA A 178 3.68 -5.88 23.51
CA ALA A 178 3.49 -5.91 22.07
C ALA A 178 2.05 -6.35 21.72
N VAL A 179 1.45 -7.25 22.47
CA VAL A 179 0.03 -7.64 22.32
C VAL A 179 -0.88 -6.46 22.66
N GLU A 180 -0.66 -5.78 23.79
CA GLU A 180 -1.47 -4.62 24.21
C GLU A 180 -1.46 -3.49 23.15
N GLU A 181 -0.34 -3.27 22.47
CA GLU A 181 -0.27 -2.29 21.37
C GLU A 181 -1.14 -2.68 20.17
N LEU A 182 -1.35 -3.97 19.96
CA LEU A 182 -2.16 -4.48 18.85
C LEU A 182 -3.66 -4.57 19.18
N VAL A 183 -4.04 -4.46 20.46
CA VAL A 183 -5.44 -4.53 20.90
C VAL A 183 -6.37 -3.59 20.13
N PRO A 184 -6.07 -2.29 19.95
CA PRO A 184 -6.95 -1.38 19.22
C PRO A 184 -7.12 -1.77 17.75
N GLU A 185 -6.06 -2.25 17.12
CA GLU A 185 -6.09 -2.71 15.73
C GLU A 185 -6.86 -4.03 15.61
N ALA A 186 -6.65 -4.96 16.55
CA ALA A 186 -7.37 -6.23 16.62
C ALA A 186 -8.88 -6.02 16.80
N GLU A 187 -9.28 -5.10 17.66
CA GLU A 187 -10.67 -4.72 17.83
C GLU A 187 -11.29 -4.20 16.54
N GLN A 188 -10.58 -3.29 15.86
CA GLN A 188 -11.03 -2.74 14.57
C GLN A 188 -11.16 -3.82 13.50
N GLN A 189 -10.20 -4.74 13.41
CA GLN A 189 -10.25 -5.86 12.48
C GLN A 189 -11.42 -6.81 12.75
N LEU A 190 -11.68 -7.14 14.02
CA LEU A 190 -12.83 -7.97 14.41
C LEU A 190 -14.15 -7.29 14.05
N LYS A 191 -14.32 -6.01 14.38
CA LYS A 191 -15.51 -5.24 14.00
C LYS A 191 -15.73 -5.23 12.50
N THR A 192 -14.68 -5.01 11.73
CA THR A 192 -14.72 -5.04 10.25
C THR A 192 -15.14 -6.42 9.75
N THR A 193 -14.54 -7.47 10.28
CA THR A 193 -14.86 -8.85 9.90
C THR A 193 -16.32 -9.19 10.18
N LEU A 194 -16.82 -8.87 11.37
CA LEU A 194 -18.22 -9.10 11.76
C LEU A 194 -19.19 -8.31 10.88
N ALA A 195 -18.88 -7.04 10.61
CA ALA A 195 -19.70 -6.20 9.74
C ALA A 195 -19.78 -6.79 8.31
N LEU A 196 -18.65 -7.19 7.73
CA LEU A 196 -18.62 -7.76 6.39
C LEU A 196 -19.31 -9.14 6.33
N GLN A 197 -19.17 -9.97 7.36
CA GLN A 197 -19.91 -11.23 7.44
C GLN A 197 -21.43 -11.00 7.46
N GLU A 198 -21.90 -9.99 8.17
CA GLU A 198 -23.33 -9.67 8.17
C GLU A 198 -23.80 -9.09 6.82
N VAL A 199 -22.95 -8.34 6.11
CA VAL A 199 -23.24 -7.92 4.72
C VAL A 199 -23.36 -9.15 3.82
N VAL A 200 -22.40 -10.08 3.85
CA VAL A 200 -22.43 -11.32 3.06
C VAL A 200 -23.73 -12.07 3.30
N LYS A 201 -24.15 -12.18 4.55
CA LYS A 201 -25.37 -12.88 4.94
C LYS A 201 -26.65 -12.15 4.48
N LYS A 202 -26.72 -10.83 4.69
CA LYS A 202 -27.88 -10.03 4.26
C LYS A 202 -28.02 -9.93 2.77
N GLU A 203 -26.90 -9.80 2.06
CA GLU A 203 -26.85 -9.77 0.60
C GLU A 203 -26.91 -11.17 -0.05
N GLN A 204 -27.03 -12.22 0.79
CA GLN A 204 -27.15 -13.63 0.36
C GLN A 204 -26.03 -14.05 -0.60
N LEU A 205 -24.82 -13.56 -0.38
CA LEU A 205 -23.67 -13.85 -1.22
C LEU A 205 -23.21 -15.30 -0.95
N THR A 206 -23.32 -16.13 -1.98
CA THR A 206 -22.85 -17.52 -1.98
C THR A 206 -21.83 -17.71 -3.10
N VAL A 207 -21.03 -18.75 -2.98
CA VAL A 207 -20.05 -19.13 -3.99
C VAL A 207 -20.52 -20.43 -4.65
N ASP A 208 -20.78 -20.36 -5.95
CA ASP A 208 -21.22 -21.52 -6.73
C ASP A 208 -20.04 -22.40 -7.18
N PRO A 209 -20.24 -23.72 -7.35
CA PRO A 209 -19.18 -24.63 -7.83
C PRO A 209 -18.59 -24.22 -9.19
N GLU A 210 -19.39 -23.58 -10.05
CA GLU A 210 -18.94 -23.09 -11.36
C GLU A 210 -17.97 -21.91 -11.20
N GLU A 211 -18.24 -21.00 -10.26
CA GLU A 211 -17.37 -19.86 -9.94
C GLU A 211 -16.04 -20.32 -9.36
N LEU A 212 -16.06 -21.34 -8.48
CA LEU A 212 -14.84 -21.97 -7.96
C LEU A 212 -13.99 -22.55 -9.07
N THR A 213 -14.63 -23.29 -9.99
CA THR A 213 -13.94 -23.91 -11.11
C THR A 213 -13.32 -22.84 -12.02
N ALA A 214 -14.07 -21.80 -12.33
CA ALA A 214 -13.60 -20.69 -13.16
C ALA A 214 -12.41 -19.95 -12.52
N GLU A 215 -12.44 -19.75 -11.20
CA GLU A 215 -11.33 -19.11 -10.49
C GLU A 215 -10.09 -20.00 -10.43
N ILE A 216 -10.26 -21.31 -10.20
CA ILE A 216 -9.17 -22.27 -10.27
C ILE A 216 -8.55 -22.26 -11.67
N ASP A 217 -9.37 -22.27 -12.73
CA ASP A 217 -8.90 -22.24 -14.12
C ASP A 217 -8.12 -20.95 -14.43
N ARG A 218 -8.58 -19.82 -13.89
CA ARG A 218 -7.88 -18.53 -14.00
C ARG A 218 -6.50 -18.57 -13.34
N LEU A 219 -6.43 -19.04 -12.09
CA LEU A 219 -5.17 -19.14 -11.32
C LEU A 219 -4.20 -20.13 -11.97
N VAL A 220 -4.71 -21.26 -12.46
CA VAL A 220 -3.91 -22.28 -13.17
C VAL A 220 -3.38 -21.73 -14.51
N GLY A 221 -4.14 -20.86 -15.16
CA GLY A 221 -3.75 -20.23 -16.43
C GLY A 221 -2.49 -19.35 -16.35
N GLU A 222 -2.11 -18.91 -15.15
CA GLU A 222 -0.91 -18.09 -14.91
C GLU A 222 0.40 -18.91 -14.97
N TYR A 223 0.33 -20.25 -14.90
CA TYR A 223 1.51 -21.13 -15.00
C TYR A 223 1.85 -21.42 -16.46
N GLU A 224 3.12 -21.56 -16.76
CA GLU A 224 3.59 -21.82 -18.13
C GLU A 224 3.62 -23.32 -18.46
N SER A 225 4.01 -24.16 -17.50
CA SER A 225 4.20 -25.60 -17.66
C SER A 225 2.92 -26.38 -17.42
N GLU A 226 2.62 -27.37 -18.26
CA GLU A 226 1.46 -28.27 -18.08
C GLU A 226 1.54 -29.13 -16.79
N GLU A 227 2.76 -29.47 -16.36
CA GLU A 227 2.99 -30.19 -15.10
C GLU A 227 2.66 -29.29 -13.89
N GLU A 228 3.10 -28.04 -13.92
CA GLU A 228 2.78 -27.05 -12.88
C GLU A 228 1.28 -26.76 -12.85
N LYS A 229 0.63 -26.62 -14.00
CA LYS A 229 -0.84 -26.46 -14.09
C LYS A 229 -1.59 -27.60 -13.43
N LEU A 230 -1.16 -28.84 -13.68
CA LEU A 230 -1.79 -30.01 -13.09
C LEU A 230 -1.64 -30.02 -11.57
N ASN A 231 -0.43 -29.79 -11.07
CA ASN A 231 -0.13 -29.76 -9.65
C ASN A 231 -0.87 -28.61 -8.94
N ALA A 232 -0.86 -27.41 -9.53
CA ALA A 232 -1.59 -26.26 -9.01
C ALA A 232 -3.10 -26.52 -8.97
N ARG A 233 -3.68 -27.09 -10.03
CA ARG A 233 -5.10 -27.46 -10.08
C ARG A 233 -5.46 -28.46 -8.98
N GLN A 234 -4.64 -29.48 -8.77
CA GLN A 234 -4.88 -30.44 -7.69
C GLN A 234 -4.82 -29.78 -6.31
N ALA A 235 -3.82 -28.94 -6.05
CA ALA A 235 -3.68 -28.24 -4.78
C ALA A 235 -4.86 -27.27 -4.53
N LEU A 236 -5.25 -26.46 -5.53
CA LEU A 236 -6.34 -25.50 -5.45
C LEU A 236 -7.71 -26.17 -5.30
N SER A 237 -7.90 -27.35 -5.91
CA SER A 237 -9.16 -28.11 -5.81
C SER A 237 -9.32 -28.93 -4.53
N THR A 238 -8.26 -29.06 -3.73
CA THR A 238 -8.27 -29.88 -2.51
C THR A 238 -7.81 -29.10 -1.29
N GLN A 239 -6.51 -28.87 -1.13
CA GLN A 239 -5.92 -28.27 0.07
C GLN A 239 -6.25 -26.79 0.22
N LEU A 240 -6.39 -26.07 -0.90
CA LEU A 240 -6.59 -24.64 -0.95
C LEU A 240 -8.03 -24.23 -1.37
N LEU A 241 -8.95 -25.19 -1.45
CA LEU A 241 -10.32 -24.94 -1.94
C LEU A 241 -11.04 -23.86 -1.11
N SER A 242 -10.91 -23.91 0.20
CA SER A 242 -11.50 -22.90 1.08
C SER A 242 -10.88 -21.51 0.88
N GLN A 243 -9.60 -21.44 0.56
CA GLN A 243 -8.95 -20.15 0.24
C GLN A 243 -9.47 -19.59 -1.09
N VAL A 244 -9.63 -20.45 -2.10
CA VAL A 244 -10.22 -20.06 -3.38
C VAL A 244 -11.66 -19.58 -3.19
N ALA A 245 -12.46 -20.28 -2.37
CA ALA A 245 -13.82 -19.89 -2.06
C ALA A 245 -13.87 -18.52 -1.38
N ASN A 246 -12.99 -18.26 -0.41
CA ASN A 246 -12.90 -16.96 0.23
C ASN A 246 -12.49 -15.86 -0.77
N MET A 247 -11.55 -16.12 -1.66
CA MET A 247 -11.17 -15.16 -2.72
C MET A 247 -12.34 -14.79 -3.64
N VAL A 248 -13.14 -15.77 -4.04
CA VAL A 248 -14.35 -15.54 -4.86
C VAL A 248 -15.38 -14.75 -4.07
N LEU A 249 -15.62 -15.11 -2.81
CA LEU A 249 -16.57 -14.41 -1.93
C LEU A 249 -16.14 -12.95 -1.69
N ASP A 250 -14.87 -12.70 -1.42
CA ASP A 250 -14.33 -11.35 -1.23
C ASP A 250 -14.47 -10.49 -2.49
N ARG A 251 -14.29 -11.09 -3.66
CA ARG A 251 -14.53 -10.38 -4.92
C ARG A 251 -16.01 -10.04 -5.08
N LYS A 252 -16.91 -11.01 -4.88
CA LYS A 252 -18.37 -10.78 -4.95
C LYS A 252 -18.82 -9.71 -3.95
N LEU A 253 -18.28 -9.73 -2.74
CA LEU A 253 -18.57 -8.73 -1.73
C LEU A 253 -18.13 -7.33 -2.16
N ARG A 254 -16.92 -7.18 -2.69
CA ARG A 254 -16.43 -5.91 -3.22
C ARG A 254 -17.29 -5.39 -4.36
N ASP A 255 -17.56 -6.25 -5.34
CA ASP A 255 -18.40 -5.89 -6.50
C ASP A 255 -19.79 -5.46 -6.05
N ARG A 256 -20.37 -6.17 -5.06
CA ARG A 256 -21.68 -5.83 -4.49
C ARG A 256 -21.67 -4.49 -3.77
N ILE A 257 -20.66 -4.22 -2.93
CA ILE A 257 -20.51 -2.94 -2.23
C ILE A 257 -20.36 -1.78 -3.23
N VAL A 258 -19.53 -1.96 -4.25
CA VAL A 258 -19.34 -0.95 -5.30
C VAL A 258 -20.66 -0.69 -6.03
N ALA A 259 -21.41 -1.73 -6.41
CA ALA A 259 -22.70 -1.61 -7.05
C ALA A 259 -23.74 -0.90 -6.18
N ILE A 260 -23.77 -1.18 -4.87
CA ILE A 260 -24.64 -0.49 -3.90
C ILE A 260 -24.28 0.99 -3.83
N ALA A 261 -23.00 1.31 -3.71
CA ALA A 261 -22.52 2.68 -3.59
C ALA A 261 -22.75 3.52 -4.85
N GLN A 262 -22.76 2.88 -6.03
CA GLN A 262 -23.08 3.50 -7.32
C GLN A 262 -24.59 3.59 -7.60
N GLY A 263 -25.42 2.94 -6.77
CA GLY A 263 -26.87 2.86 -6.99
C GLY A 263 -27.27 1.91 -8.11
N GLU A 264 -26.37 1.03 -8.52
CA GLU A 264 -26.55 0.06 -9.62
C GLU A 264 -26.82 -1.37 -9.10
N ALA A 265 -26.89 -1.54 -7.78
CA ALA A 265 -27.10 -2.85 -7.19
C ALA A 265 -28.49 -3.41 -7.57
N PRO A 266 -28.56 -4.61 -8.15
CA PRO A 266 -29.85 -5.27 -8.41
C PRO A 266 -30.57 -5.56 -7.07
N GLU A 267 -31.89 -5.45 -7.08
CA GLU A 267 -32.72 -5.83 -5.93
C GLU A 267 -32.49 -7.31 -5.60
N LEU A 268 -32.41 -7.62 -4.29
CA LEU A 268 -32.28 -9.00 -3.84
C LEU A 268 -33.53 -9.77 -4.27
N SER A 269 -33.37 -10.93 -4.91
CA SER A 269 -34.47 -11.81 -5.19
C SER A 269 -35.08 -12.29 -3.87
N SER A 270 -36.40 -12.11 -3.73
CA SER A 270 -37.15 -12.50 -2.52
C SER A 270 -37.29 -14.00 -2.31
N GLU A 271 -36.59 -14.84 -3.07
CA GLU A 271 -36.55 -16.28 -2.86
C GLU A 271 -35.48 -16.61 -1.81
N ALA A 272 -35.95 -16.78 -0.54
CA ALA A 272 -35.14 -17.36 0.51
C ALA A 272 -34.63 -18.77 0.06
N PRO A 273 -33.34 -19.10 0.23
CA PRO A 273 -32.90 -20.46 0.04
C PRO A 273 -33.64 -21.35 1.04
N ALA A 274 -34.31 -22.40 0.51
CA ALA A 274 -34.96 -23.41 1.35
C ALA A 274 -33.96 -23.95 2.35
N GLU A 275 -34.29 -23.85 3.65
CA GLU A 275 -33.57 -24.49 4.75
C GLU A 275 -33.19 -25.91 4.33
N ALA A 276 -31.91 -26.18 4.20
CA ALA A 276 -31.39 -27.53 4.21
C ALA A 276 -31.66 -28.10 5.60
N ALA A 277 -32.79 -28.78 5.73
CA ALA A 277 -33.22 -29.43 6.95
C ALA A 277 -32.14 -30.42 7.40
N GLU A 278 -31.68 -30.17 8.58
CA GLU A 278 -30.94 -31.04 9.47
C GLU A 278 -31.61 -32.43 9.53
N GLU A 279 -31.12 -33.38 8.79
CA GLU A 279 -31.35 -34.81 9.08
C GLU A 279 -30.08 -35.38 9.71
N ALA A 280 -30.04 -35.31 11.04
CA ALA A 280 -29.16 -36.16 11.81
C ALA A 280 -29.71 -37.59 11.80
N PRO A 281 -28.95 -38.62 11.46
CA PRO A 281 -29.39 -40.00 11.64
C PRO A 281 -29.35 -40.35 13.12
N ALA A 282 -30.51 -40.70 13.66
CA ALA A 282 -30.64 -41.36 14.96
C ALA A 282 -29.90 -42.71 14.89
N SER A 283 -28.92 -42.88 15.77
CA SER A 283 -28.24 -44.12 16.03
C SER A 283 -29.09 -44.99 16.96
N GLU A 284 -29.47 -46.18 16.53
CA GLU A 284 -29.69 -47.32 17.40
C GLU A 284 -28.37 -48.02 17.74
#